data_f3cafb7a6f0979358f1bd5e51d4e3b82
#
_entry.id   f3cafb7a6f0979358f1bd5e51d4e3b82
#
_cell.length_a   1.000
_cell.length_b   1.000
_cell.length_c   1.000
_cell.angle_alpha   90.00
_cell.angle_beta   90.00
_cell.angle_gamma   90.00
#
_symmetry.space_group_name_H-M   'P 1'
#
loop_
_entity.id
_entity.type
_entity.pdbx_description
1 polymer ?
#
loop_
_entity_poly.entity_id
_entity_poly.type
_entity_poly.pdbx_seq_one_letter_code
_entity_poly.pdbx_strand_id
1 'polypeptide(L)'
;MLLRLILENFLSFDEPQEFNMFPNLQLGYLENHIYANEKIPLLKQAAIYGSNASGKSNFIKGIDVLRSFVLEEKFLTKRLIEQYRFRLTDKDEDRPIELLIEFENEGQYFIYDLAFSVNGVEREDLYLSGLGKEDNRPIFQRRFDQVKFGETLTASQELQQNTKEIMAQMLRKDYQYASLLSLLDRFPVYTSHDINQARAWFANRLVVLGLGSVMPRLITLLYKDQDELDFINKVFQKITIGVDGVSVRDSNPQKWLLERAEELKLDDEAKAAEGVEINSYIASRPDYTYYKEDGKEKILELVFK
;
A
#
# COMPACT_ATOMS: atom_id res chain seq x y z
N MET A 1 11.84 -2.92 -0.43
CA MET A 1 11.73 -2.90 -1.92
C MET A 1 10.75 -3.98 -2.37
N LEU A 2 10.05 -3.82 -3.51
CA LEU A 2 9.28 -4.90 -4.13
C LEU A 2 10.23 -5.86 -4.85
N LEU A 3 10.07 -7.17 -4.67
CA LEU A 3 10.81 -8.21 -5.37
C LEU A 3 9.95 -8.88 -6.45
N ARG A 4 8.76 -9.34 -6.06
CA ARG A 4 7.87 -10.11 -6.92
C ARG A 4 6.42 -9.90 -6.55
N LEU A 5 5.53 -9.92 -7.55
CA LEU A 5 4.08 -9.95 -7.40
C LEU A 5 3.50 -11.03 -8.29
N ILE A 6 2.58 -11.83 -7.76
CA ILE A 6 1.81 -12.81 -8.53
C ILE A 6 0.34 -12.51 -8.31
N LEU A 7 -0.43 -12.51 -9.41
CA LEU A 7 -1.88 -12.30 -9.41
C LEU A 7 -2.54 -13.45 -10.18
N GLU A 8 -3.59 -14.03 -9.61
CA GLU A 8 -4.40 -15.07 -10.24
C GLU A 8 -5.88 -14.84 -9.96
N ASN A 9 -6.74 -15.13 -10.92
CA ASN A 9 -8.18 -14.91 -10.87
C ASN A 9 -8.56 -13.48 -10.47
N PHE A 10 -7.77 -12.49 -10.92
CA PHE A 10 -7.91 -11.09 -10.50
C PHE A 10 -8.10 -10.18 -11.71
N LEU A 11 -9.27 -9.51 -11.81
CA LEU A 11 -9.65 -8.55 -12.85
C LEU A 11 -9.44 -9.07 -14.28
N SER A 12 -8.30 -8.77 -14.90
CA SER A 12 -7.94 -9.21 -16.26
C SER A 12 -7.03 -10.46 -16.30
N PHE A 13 -6.68 -11.00 -15.16
CA PHE A 13 -5.74 -12.11 -15.02
C PHE A 13 -6.48 -13.37 -14.58
N ASP A 14 -6.66 -14.34 -15.50
CA ASP A 14 -7.28 -15.64 -15.19
C ASP A 14 -6.27 -16.60 -14.54
N GLU A 15 -5.16 -16.81 -15.24
CA GLU A 15 -4.05 -17.65 -14.80
C GLU A 15 -3.00 -16.83 -14.03
N PRO A 16 -2.12 -17.48 -13.24
CA PRO A 16 -1.07 -16.78 -12.52
C PRO A 16 -0.20 -15.93 -13.45
N GLN A 17 -0.11 -14.66 -13.13
CA GLN A 17 0.78 -13.71 -13.81
C GLN A 17 1.82 -13.21 -12.82
N GLU A 18 3.07 -13.49 -13.12
CA GLU A 18 4.21 -13.05 -12.31
C GLU A 18 4.85 -11.79 -12.88
N PHE A 19 5.10 -10.84 -12.01
CA PHE A 19 5.99 -9.70 -12.24
C PHE A 19 7.11 -9.74 -11.19
N ASN A 20 8.35 -9.54 -11.62
CA ASN A 20 9.47 -9.50 -10.70
C ASN A 20 10.46 -8.38 -11.05
N MET A 21 11.26 -8.00 -10.06
CA MET A 21 12.27 -6.95 -10.12
C MET A 21 13.70 -7.52 -10.20
N PHE A 22 13.86 -8.79 -10.60
CA PHE A 22 15.17 -9.41 -10.72
C PHE A 22 15.84 -9.00 -12.04
N PRO A 23 17.11 -8.51 -11.99
CA PRO A 23 17.83 -8.13 -13.19
C PRO A 23 18.30 -9.34 -13.98
N ASN A 24 18.31 -9.23 -15.30
CA ASN A 24 19.03 -10.16 -16.13
C ASN A 24 20.53 -9.84 -16.11
N LEU A 25 21.30 -10.55 -15.30
CA LEU A 25 22.73 -10.29 -15.10
C LEU A 25 23.61 -10.62 -16.34
N GLN A 26 23.05 -11.29 -17.35
CA GLN A 26 23.76 -11.51 -18.62
C GLN A 26 23.86 -10.24 -19.48
N LEU A 27 23.02 -9.25 -19.20
CA LEU A 27 23.05 -7.95 -19.87
C LEU A 27 24.07 -7.06 -19.15
N GLY A 28 25.30 -6.99 -19.62
CA GLY A 28 26.41 -6.25 -19.02
C GLY A 28 26.32 -4.72 -19.16
N TYR A 29 25.12 -4.16 -19.32
CA TYR A 29 24.86 -2.73 -19.38
C TYR A 29 23.74 -2.34 -18.41
N LEU A 30 23.66 -1.03 -18.07
CA LEU A 30 22.68 -0.48 -17.13
C LEU A 30 22.89 -0.90 -15.67
N GLU A 31 24.11 -1.17 -15.24
CA GLU A 31 24.46 -1.49 -13.85
C GLU A 31 23.93 -0.42 -12.85
N ASN A 32 23.87 0.84 -13.26
CA ASN A 32 23.31 1.93 -12.46
C ASN A 32 21.82 1.78 -12.15
N HIS A 33 21.09 0.95 -12.91
CA HIS A 33 19.67 0.64 -12.69
C HIS A 33 19.47 -0.55 -11.74
N ILE A 34 20.55 -1.18 -11.30
CA ILE A 34 20.53 -2.28 -10.35
C ILE A 34 20.85 -1.74 -8.96
N TYR A 35 20.04 -2.09 -8.00
CA TYR A 35 20.35 -1.93 -6.59
C TYR A 35 21.18 -3.14 -6.16
N ALA A 36 22.47 -2.89 -5.93
CA ALA A 36 23.39 -3.92 -5.46
C ALA A 36 23.10 -4.18 -3.97
N ASN A 37 22.41 -5.27 -3.68
CA ASN A 37 22.19 -5.76 -2.33
C ASN A 37 23.06 -7.00 -2.13
N GLU A 38 23.58 -7.19 -0.92
CA GLU A 38 24.46 -8.31 -0.57
C GLU A 38 23.80 -9.69 -0.80
N LYS A 39 22.47 -9.78 -0.64
CA LYS A 39 21.74 -11.05 -0.77
C LYS A 39 21.22 -11.31 -2.17
N ILE A 40 20.63 -10.31 -2.82
CA ILE A 40 20.02 -10.45 -4.14
C ILE A 40 19.99 -9.09 -4.86
N PRO A 41 20.48 -9.00 -6.12
CA PRO A 41 20.38 -7.78 -6.90
C PRO A 41 18.93 -7.54 -7.33
N LEU A 42 18.49 -6.27 -7.30
CA LEU A 42 17.13 -5.87 -7.68
C LEU A 42 17.16 -4.69 -8.65
N LEU A 43 16.23 -4.63 -9.56
CA LEU A 43 16.00 -3.47 -10.41
C LEU A 43 15.47 -2.30 -9.58
N LYS A 44 16.00 -1.10 -9.83
CA LYS A 44 15.52 0.14 -9.20
C LYS A 44 14.20 0.61 -9.78
N GLN A 45 13.92 0.22 -11.04
CA GLN A 45 12.76 0.67 -11.80
C GLN A 45 12.32 -0.41 -12.78
N ALA A 46 11.02 -0.49 -13.02
CA ALA A 46 10.42 -1.25 -14.12
C ALA A 46 9.33 -0.41 -14.79
N ALA A 47 9.14 -0.61 -16.09
CA ALA A 47 8.09 0.02 -16.85
C ALA A 47 7.22 -1.05 -17.53
N ILE A 48 5.89 -0.93 -17.38
CA ILE A 48 4.92 -1.86 -17.96
C ILE A 48 4.27 -1.18 -19.17
N TYR A 49 4.48 -1.77 -20.34
CA TYR A 49 3.90 -1.31 -21.61
C TYR A 49 2.86 -2.30 -22.11
N GLY A 50 1.93 -1.81 -22.93
CA GLY A 50 0.92 -2.63 -23.57
C GLY A 50 -0.22 -1.78 -24.14
N SER A 51 -1.07 -2.40 -24.97
CA SER A 51 -2.27 -1.77 -25.54
C SER A 51 -3.26 -1.32 -24.45
N ASN A 52 -4.22 -0.47 -24.82
CA ASN A 52 -5.31 -0.15 -23.92
C ASN A 52 -6.09 -1.42 -23.55
N ALA A 53 -6.58 -1.48 -22.32
CA ALA A 53 -7.27 -2.64 -21.74
C ALA A 53 -6.43 -3.93 -21.57
N SER A 54 -5.10 -3.89 -21.74
CA SER A 54 -4.23 -5.07 -21.56
C SER A 54 -3.95 -5.46 -20.08
N GLY A 55 -4.58 -4.80 -19.11
CA GLY A 55 -4.43 -5.13 -17.70
C GLY A 55 -3.36 -4.33 -16.92
N LYS A 56 -2.64 -3.38 -17.53
CA LYS A 56 -1.59 -2.59 -16.85
C LYS A 56 -2.07 -1.95 -15.54
N SER A 57 -3.22 -1.29 -15.58
CA SER A 57 -3.82 -0.66 -14.40
C SER A 57 -4.32 -1.68 -13.39
N ASN A 58 -4.77 -2.85 -13.84
CA ASN A 58 -5.22 -3.94 -12.97
C ASN A 58 -4.05 -4.54 -12.18
N PHE A 59 -2.85 -4.54 -12.78
CA PHE A 59 -1.64 -4.93 -12.08
C PHE A 59 -1.35 -4.03 -10.87
N ILE A 60 -1.36 -2.71 -11.09
CA ILE A 60 -1.19 -1.72 -9.99
C ILE A 60 -2.34 -1.84 -8.97
N LYS A 61 -3.56 -2.13 -9.45
CA LYS A 61 -4.71 -2.35 -8.57
C LYS A 61 -4.53 -3.56 -7.64
N GLY A 62 -3.85 -4.62 -8.10
CA GLY A 62 -3.51 -5.76 -7.24
C GLY A 62 -2.61 -5.36 -6.06
N ILE A 63 -1.61 -4.51 -6.31
CA ILE A 63 -0.75 -3.95 -5.24
C ILE A 63 -1.59 -3.10 -4.26
N ASP A 64 -2.47 -2.25 -4.79
CA ASP A 64 -3.35 -1.40 -3.99
C ASP A 64 -4.32 -2.19 -3.12
N VAL A 65 -4.89 -3.28 -3.66
CA VAL A 65 -5.75 -4.22 -2.92
C VAL A 65 -4.98 -4.87 -1.77
N LEU A 66 -3.78 -5.38 -2.01
CA LEU A 66 -2.94 -5.97 -0.95
C LEU A 66 -2.63 -4.94 0.15
N ARG A 67 -2.25 -3.72 -0.24
CA ARG A 67 -1.96 -2.65 0.72
C ARG A 67 -3.19 -2.29 1.56
N SER A 68 -4.32 -2.04 0.91
CA SER A 68 -5.56 -1.69 1.62
C SER A 68 -6.05 -2.83 2.50
N PHE A 69 -5.96 -4.08 2.05
CA PHE A 69 -6.32 -5.24 2.84
C PHE A 69 -5.50 -5.36 4.13
N VAL A 70 -4.19 -5.12 4.07
CA VAL A 70 -3.31 -5.17 5.25
C VAL A 70 -3.54 -4.00 6.21
N LEU A 71 -3.91 -2.82 5.69
CA LEU A 71 -4.01 -1.61 6.52
C LEU A 71 -5.43 -1.30 7.01
N GLU A 72 -6.47 -1.82 6.36
CA GLU A 72 -7.87 -1.50 6.62
C GLU A 72 -8.66 -2.76 7.00
N GLU A 73 -9.03 -2.91 8.27
CA GLU A 73 -9.69 -4.11 8.81
C GLU A 73 -10.99 -4.52 8.06
N LYS A 74 -11.70 -3.57 7.49
CA LYS A 74 -12.98 -3.78 6.81
C LYS A 74 -12.93 -3.47 5.32
N PHE A 75 -11.75 -3.60 4.72
CA PHE A 75 -11.57 -3.30 3.30
C PHE A 75 -12.35 -4.27 2.40
N LEU A 76 -12.17 -5.59 2.57
CA LEU A 76 -12.84 -6.57 1.72
C LEU A 76 -14.32 -6.74 2.09
N THR A 77 -15.14 -6.81 1.06
CA THR A 77 -16.57 -7.15 1.14
C THR A 77 -16.90 -8.10 0.00
N LYS A 78 -17.99 -8.88 0.13
CA LYS A 78 -18.48 -9.76 -0.95
C LYS A 78 -18.57 -9.02 -2.29
N ARG A 79 -19.13 -7.81 -2.27
CA ARG A 79 -19.30 -6.98 -3.47
C ARG A 79 -17.97 -6.64 -4.12
N LEU A 80 -16.95 -6.29 -3.34
CA LEU A 80 -15.62 -5.99 -3.88
C LEU A 80 -14.95 -7.23 -4.46
N ILE A 81 -15.09 -8.38 -3.79
CA ILE A 81 -14.56 -9.66 -4.27
C ILE A 81 -15.18 -10.03 -5.61
N GLU A 82 -16.50 -9.93 -5.75
CA GLU A 82 -17.20 -10.14 -7.03
C GLU A 82 -16.75 -9.16 -8.12
N GLN A 83 -16.34 -7.95 -7.78
CA GLN A 83 -15.81 -6.97 -8.72
C GLN A 83 -14.38 -7.29 -9.14
N TYR A 84 -13.57 -7.87 -8.24
CA TYR A 84 -12.16 -8.14 -8.48
C TYR A 84 -11.88 -9.48 -9.15
N ARG A 85 -12.79 -10.47 -9.07
CA ARG A 85 -12.58 -11.75 -9.74
C ARG A 85 -12.52 -11.62 -11.27
N PHE A 86 -11.78 -12.50 -11.93
CA PHE A 86 -11.83 -12.63 -13.38
C PHE A 86 -13.20 -13.16 -13.82
N ARG A 87 -13.77 -12.57 -14.88
CA ARG A 87 -15.18 -12.82 -15.27
C ARG A 87 -15.34 -13.54 -16.59
N LEU A 88 -14.31 -13.61 -17.40
CA LEU A 88 -14.36 -14.20 -18.74
C LEU A 88 -13.87 -15.66 -18.72
N THR A 89 -14.48 -16.47 -17.85
CA THR A 89 -14.13 -17.88 -17.68
C THR A 89 -15.39 -18.70 -17.37
N ASP A 90 -15.37 -19.98 -17.80
CA ASP A 90 -16.35 -20.99 -17.42
C ASP A 90 -15.93 -21.77 -16.15
N LYS A 91 -14.82 -21.35 -15.51
CA LYS A 91 -14.36 -21.94 -14.25
C LYS A 91 -15.30 -21.58 -13.10
N ASP A 92 -15.18 -22.35 -12.02
CA ASP A 92 -15.97 -22.20 -10.80
C ASP A 92 -15.99 -20.73 -10.32
N GLU A 93 -17.20 -20.23 -10.08
CA GLU A 93 -17.42 -18.87 -9.57
C GLU A 93 -16.85 -18.67 -8.18
N ASP A 94 -16.70 -19.73 -7.40
CA ASP A 94 -16.15 -19.72 -6.04
C ASP A 94 -14.62 -19.84 -6.01
N ARG A 95 -13.97 -19.96 -7.17
CA ARG A 95 -12.49 -19.99 -7.23
C ARG A 95 -11.89 -18.76 -6.55
N PRO A 96 -10.95 -18.93 -5.60
CA PRO A 96 -10.36 -17.81 -4.89
C PRO A 96 -9.57 -16.89 -5.82
N ILE A 97 -9.53 -15.62 -5.47
CA ILE A 97 -8.55 -14.67 -5.98
C ILE A 97 -7.28 -14.91 -5.19
N GLU A 98 -6.15 -15.07 -5.90
CA GLU A 98 -4.84 -15.30 -5.27
C GLU A 98 -3.88 -14.15 -5.57
N LEU A 99 -3.29 -13.60 -4.52
CA LEU A 99 -2.35 -12.50 -4.58
C LEU A 99 -1.12 -12.84 -3.72
N LEU A 100 0.06 -12.85 -4.32
CA LEU A 100 1.31 -13.04 -3.60
C LEU A 100 2.24 -11.87 -3.84
N ILE A 101 2.82 -11.33 -2.78
CA ILE A 101 3.84 -10.28 -2.87
C ILE A 101 5.08 -10.66 -2.07
N GLU A 102 6.25 -10.52 -2.69
CA GLU A 102 7.54 -10.68 -2.04
C GLU A 102 8.24 -9.32 -2.00
N PHE A 103 8.72 -8.95 -0.83
CA PHE A 103 9.30 -7.63 -0.59
C PHE A 103 10.42 -7.65 0.44
N GLU A 104 11.23 -6.61 0.41
CA GLU A 104 12.30 -6.38 1.39
C GLU A 104 11.96 -5.15 2.23
N ASN A 105 12.19 -5.24 3.53
CA ASN A 105 12.17 -4.12 4.47
C ASN A 105 13.31 -4.25 5.48
N GLU A 106 14.17 -3.24 5.55
CA GLU A 106 15.28 -3.12 6.50
C GLU A 106 16.20 -4.36 6.54
N GLY A 107 16.49 -4.92 5.35
CA GLY A 107 17.39 -6.08 5.20
C GLY A 107 16.73 -7.45 5.44
N GLN A 108 15.44 -7.47 5.79
CA GLN A 108 14.65 -8.69 5.89
C GLN A 108 13.76 -8.86 4.67
N TYR A 109 13.53 -10.11 4.25
CA TYR A 109 12.76 -10.47 3.08
C TYR A 109 11.51 -11.22 3.50
N PHE A 110 10.36 -10.81 2.96
CA PHE A 110 9.06 -11.34 3.33
C PHE A 110 8.30 -11.84 2.10
N ILE A 111 7.53 -12.91 2.28
CA ILE A 111 6.48 -13.32 1.35
C ILE A 111 5.15 -13.17 2.07
N TYR A 112 4.23 -12.44 1.48
CA TYR A 112 2.84 -12.37 1.92
C TYR A 112 1.96 -12.98 0.84
N ASP A 113 1.29 -14.09 1.18
CA ASP A 113 0.47 -14.91 0.30
C ASP A 113 -0.98 -14.90 0.77
N LEU A 114 -1.88 -14.46 -0.09
CA LEU A 114 -3.29 -14.23 0.20
C LEU A 114 -4.18 -14.92 -0.83
N ALA A 115 -5.18 -15.67 -0.33
CA ALA A 115 -6.29 -16.17 -1.15
C ALA A 115 -7.62 -15.85 -0.48
N PHE A 116 -8.57 -15.32 -1.23
CA PHE A 116 -9.90 -14.98 -0.73
C PHE A 116 -10.99 -15.18 -1.78
N SER A 117 -12.18 -15.55 -1.32
CA SER A 117 -13.36 -15.71 -2.14
C SER A 117 -14.58 -15.05 -1.49
N VAL A 118 -15.75 -15.23 -2.08
CA VAL A 118 -17.03 -14.80 -1.47
C VAL A 118 -17.30 -15.46 -0.12
N ASN A 119 -16.58 -16.52 0.20
CA ASN A 119 -16.68 -17.26 1.48
C ASN A 119 -15.75 -16.69 2.57
N GLY A 120 -14.90 -15.73 2.23
CA GLY A 120 -13.96 -15.09 3.15
C GLY A 120 -12.50 -15.25 2.74
N VAL A 121 -11.61 -14.97 3.67
CA VAL A 121 -10.16 -15.23 3.52
C VAL A 121 -9.91 -16.73 3.73
N GLU A 122 -9.47 -17.40 2.68
CA GLU A 122 -9.21 -18.84 2.68
C GLU A 122 -7.78 -19.16 3.11
N ARG A 123 -6.83 -18.34 2.66
CA ARG A 123 -5.41 -18.43 3.00
C ARG A 123 -4.84 -17.03 3.22
N GLU A 124 -4.10 -16.86 4.30
CA GLU A 124 -3.28 -15.67 4.55
C GLU A 124 -2.02 -16.12 5.29
N ASP A 125 -0.90 -16.09 4.58
CA ASP A 125 0.37 -16.55 5.10
C ASP A 125 1.42 -15.44 5.03
N LEU A 126 2.22 -15.33 6.08
CA LEU A 126 3.40 -14.47 6.10
C LEU A 126 4.63 -15.33 6.40
N TYR A 127 5.65 -15.21 5.57
CA TYR A 127 6.92 -15.90 5.72
C TYR A 127 8.09 -14.93 5.71
N LEU A 128 9.16 -15.32 6.41
CA LEU A 128 10.50 -14.84 6.06
C LEU A 128 10.98 -15.62 4.82
N SER A 129 11.29 -14.88 3.76
CA SER A 129 11.73 -15.49 2.49
C SER A 129 13.16 -15.98 2.56
N GLY A 130 13.37 -17.23 2.14
CA GLY A 130 14.69 -17.81 1.91
C GLY A 130 15.32 -17.42 0.58
N LEU A 131 14.66 -16.55 -0.23
CA LEU A 131 15.13 -16.08 -1.54
C LEU A 131 15.44 -17.20 -2.54
N GLY A 132 14.78 -18.35 -2.40
CA GLY A 132 15.03 -19.55 -3.21
C GLY A 132 16.37 -20.25 -2.90
N LYS A 133 17.12 -19.79 -1.88
CA LYS A 133 18.38 -20.39 -1.42
C LYS A 133 18.18 -21.25 -0.17
N GLU A 134 17.21 -20.90 0.64
CA GLU A 134 16.81 -21.58 1.86
C GLU A 134 15.30 -21.75 1.87
N ASP A 135 14.78 -22.57 2.79
CA ASP A 135 13.34 -22.72 2.99
C ASP A 135 12.73 -21.47 3.58
N ASN A 136 11.53 -21.13 3.12
CA ASN A 136 10.77 -20.05 3.71
C ASN A 136 10.33 -20.40 5.14
N ARG A 137 10.55 -19.50 6.10
CA ARG A 137 10.18 -19.71 7.50
C ARG A 137 8.85 -19.06 7.80
N PRO A 138 7.81 -19.81 8.22
CA PRO A 138 6.51 -19.24 8.50
C PRO A 138 6.55 -18.34 9.73
N ILE A 139 6.01 -17.13 9.62
CA ILE A 139 5.74 -16.22 10.73
C ILE A 139 4.33 -16.51 11.24
N PHE A 140 3.35 -16.55 10.34
CA PHE A 140 2.03 -17.12 10.59
C PHE A 140 1.44 -17.74 9.31
N GLN A 141 0.50 -18.65 9.52
CA GLN A 141 -0.31 -19.26 8.46
C GLN A 141 -1.76 -19.31 8.91
N ARG A 142 -2.66 -18.80 8.08
CA ARG A 142 -4.10 -18.80 8.31
C ARG A 142 -4.81 -19.60 7.23
N ARG A 143 -5.78 -20.43 7.67
CA ARG A 143 -6.74 -21.12 6.81
C ARG A 143 -8.13 -20.85 7.38
N PHE A 144 -8.91 -20.00 6.71
CA PHE A 144 -10.20 -19.49 7.20
C PHE A 144 -10.08 -18.87 8.60
N ASP A 145 -10.62 -19.52 9.63
CA ASP A 145 -10.58 -19.12 11.04
C ASP A 145 -9.43 -19.76 11.84
N GLN A 146 -8.70 -20.70 11.25
CA GLN A 146 -7.59 -21.39 11.91
C GLN A 146 -6.27 -20.68 11.66
N VAL A 147 -5.55 -20.38 12.73
CA VAL A 147 -4.24 -19.70 12.68
C VAL A 147 -3.16 -20.53 13.34
N LYS A 148 -2.04 -20.67 12.65
CA LYS A 148 -0.78 -21.25 13.17
C LYS A 148 0.28 -20.17 13.16
N PHE A 149 0.98 -20.00 14.28
CA PHE A 149 2.13 -19.09 14.36
C PHE A 149 3.43 -19.89 14.33
N GLY A 150 4.46 -19.29 13.74
CA GLY A 150 5.81 -19.83 13.71
C GLY A 150 6.50 -19.79 15.08
N GLU A 151 7.68 -20.37 15.16
CA GLU A 151 8.43 -20.55 16.43
C GLU A 151 8.97 -19.24 17.03
N THR A 152 8.94 -18.14 16.29
CA THR A 152 9.51 -16.84 16.71
C THR A 152 8.66 -16.09 17.76
N LEU A 153 7.51 -16.63 18.15
CA LEU A 153 6.61 -16.00 19.12
C LEU A 153 6.90 -16.50 20.54
N THR A 154 7.29 -15.60 21.41
CA THR A 154 7.84 -15.87 22.77
C THR A 154 6.80 -15.97 23.90
N ALA A 155 5.50 -15.96 23.61
CA ALA A 155 4.47 -16.03 24.65
C ALA A 155 4.31 -17.44 25.25
N SER A 156 3.85 -17.53 26.51
CA SER A 156 3.57 -18.81 27.15
C SER A 156 2.52 -19.62 26.39
N GLN A 157 2.62 -20.94 26.37
CA GLN A 157 1.70 -21.83 25.64
C GLN A 157 0.23 -21.63 26.04
N GLU A 158 -0.05 -21.44 27.33
CA GLU A 158 -1.40 -21.24 27.86
C GLU A 158 -2.02 -19.94 27.35
N LEU A 159 -1.26 -18.83 27.38
CA LEU A 159 -1.70 -17.53 26.88
C LEU A 159 -1.93 -17.56 25.36
N GLN A 160 -1.08 -18.27 24.64
CA GLN A 160 -1.25 -18.48 23.21
C GLN A 160 -2.53 -19.25 22.89
N GLN A 161 -2.86 -20.31 23.64
CA GLN A 161 -4.03 -21.15 23.39
C GLN A 161 -5.33 -20.35 23.57
N ASN A 162 -5.50 -19.65 24.70
CA ASN A 162 -6.69 -18.85 24.98
C ASN A 162 -6.89 -17.73 23.94
N THR A 163 -5.81 -17.07 23.55
CA THR A 163 -5.85 -16.00 22.55
C THR A 163 -6.18 -16.55 21.15
N LYS A 164 -5.68 -17.74 20.80
CA LYS A 164 -6.04 -18.41 19.54
C LYS A 164 -7.54 -18.69 19.41
N GLU A 165 -8.17 -19.15 20.49
CA GLU A 165 -9.61 -19.43 20.50
C GLU A 165 -10.44 -18.16 20.31
N ILE A 166 -10.08 -17.06 20.98
CA ILE A 166 -10.71 -15.75 20.81
C ILE A 166 -10.54 -15.26 19.37
N MET A 167 -9.34 -15.34 18.84
CA MET A 167 -9.02 -14.94 17.46
C MET A 167 -9.82 -15.76 16.46
N ALA A 168 -9.89 -17.09 16.61
CA ALA A 168 -10.66 -17.95 15.73
C ALA A 168 -12.17 -17.60 15.75
N GLN A 169 -12.73 -17.28 16.93
CA GLN A 169 -14.13 -16.83 17.04
C GLN A 169 -14.35 -15.50 16.32
N MET A 170 -13.43 -14.53 16.46
CA MET A 170 -13.50 -13.26 15.75
C MET A 170 -13.44 -13.44 14.24
N LEU A 171 -12.49 -14.22 13.74
CA LEU A 171 -12.30 -14.47 12.31
C LEU A 171 -13.49 -15.19 11.69
N ARG A 172 -14.20 -16.03 12.44
CA ARG A 172 -15.39 -16.77 11.98
C ARG A 172 -16.63 -15.89 11.85
N LYS A 173 -16.83 -14.94 12.77
CA LYS A 173 -18.07 -14.17 12.86
C LYS A 173 -17.99 -12.82 12.19
N ASP A 174 -17.05 -11.99 12.62
CA ASP A 174 -17.04 -10.56 12.35
C ASP A 174 -15.93 -10.14 11.39
N TYR A 175 -14.88 -10.97 11.27
CA TYR A 175 -13.63 -10.64 10.55
C TYR A 175 -13.24 -11.69 9.52
N GLN A 176 -14.20 -12.43 8.96
CA GLN A 176 -13.92 -13.44 7.92
C GLN A 176 -13.25 -12.85 6.66
N TYR A 177 -13.50 -11.56 6.40
CA TYR A 177 -12.91 -10.81 5.29
C TYR A 177 -11.75 -9.90 5.69
N ALA A 178 -11.36 -9.88 6.97
CA ALA A 178 -10.29 -9.01 7.45
C ALA A 178 -8.93 -9.70 7.37
N SER A 179 -7.88 -8.90 7.18
CA SER A 179 -6.50 -9.36 7.28
C SER A 179 -6.15 -9.72 8.73
N LEU A 180 -5.53 -10.88 8.91
CA LEU A 180 -4.93 -11.23 10.19
C LEU A 180 -3.82 -10.24 10.55
N LEU A 181 -3.00 -9.83 9.57
CA LEU A 181 -1.91 -8.88 9.78
C LEU A 181 -2.42 -7.52 10.30
N SER A 182 -3.63 -7.09 9.88
CA SER A 182 -4.25 -5.87 10.42
C SER A 182 -4.79 -6.06 11.84
N LEU A 183 -5.27 -7.26 12.17
CA LEU A 183 -5.89 -7.57 13.46
C LEU A 183 -4.86 -7.84 14.57
N LEU A 184 -3.63 -8.21 14.22
CA LEU A 184 -2.60 -8.58 15.22
C LEU A 184 -2.25 -7.45 16.19
N ASP A 185 -2.49 -6.19 15.85
CA ASP A 185 -2.34 -5.06 16.79
C ASP A 185 -3.25 -5.19 18.02
N ARG A 186 -4.36 -5.90 17.90
CA ARG A 186 -5.29 -6.19 19.02
C ARG A 186 -4.82 -7.32 19.92
N PHE A 187 -3.80 -8.05 19.48
CA PHE A 187 -3.27 -9.23 20.19
C PHE A 187 -1.77 -9.08 20.41
N PRO A 188 -1.33 -8.24 21.36
CA PRO A 188 0.10 -7.96 21.60
C PRO A 188 0.95 -9.21 21.85
N VAL A 189 0.34 -10.29 22.35
CA VAL A 189 0.96 -11.63 22.55
C VAL A 189 1.54 -12.21 21.26
N TYR A 190 0.94 -11.88 20.10
CA TYR A 190 1.39 -12.35 18.79
C TYR A 190 2.17 -11.30 18.00
N THR A 191 2.40 -10.14 18.59
CA THR A 191 3.22 -9.10 17.95
C THR A 191 4.69 -9.50 18.04
N SER A 192 5.39 -9.49 16.91
CA SER A 192 6.83 -9.73 16.83
C SER A 192 7.48 -8.64 15.98
N HIS A 193 8.82 -8.56 16.07
CA HIS A 193 9.60 -7.66 15.22
C HIS A 193 9.28 -7.90 13.73
N ASP A 194 9.24 -9.14 13.29
CA ASP A 194 9.00 -9.52 11.89
C ASP A 194 7.60 -9.10 11.41
N ILE A 195 6.55 -9.28 12.24
CA ILE A 195 5.19 -8.84 11.94
C ILE A 195 5.13 -7.32 11.79
N ASN A 196 5.75 -6.59 12.72
CA ASN A 196 5.81 -5.13 12.67
C ASN A 196 6.56 -4.62 11.44
N GLN A 197 7.68 -5.25 11.10
CA GLN A 197 8.46 -4.93 9.90
C GLN A 197 7.66 -5.17 8.61
N ALA A 198 6.99 -6.32 8.49
CA ALA A 198 6.15 -6.62 7.34
C ALA A 198 5.03 -5.58 7.18
N ARG A 199 4.29 -5.27 8.25
CA ARG A 199 3.23 -4.27 8.23
C ARG A 199 3.73 -2.85 7.95
N ALA A 200 4.86 -2.47 8.54
CA ALA A 200 5.49 -1.16 8.32
C ALA A 200 5.87 -0.94 6.86
N TRP A 201 6.23 -2.00 6.12
CA TRP A 201 6.48 -1.88 4.68
C TRP A 201 5.22 -1.44 3.92
N PHE A 202 4.07 -2.06 4.16
CA PHE A 202 2.79 -1.66 3.53
C PHE A 202 2.38 -0.25 3.94
N ALA A 203 2.58 0.14 5.19
CA ALA A 203 2.16 1.44 5.71
C ALA A 203 3.07 2.59 5.27
N ASN A 204 4.39 2.39 5.28
CA ASN A 204 5.36 3.48 5.22
C ASN A 204 6.26 3.46 3.98
N ARG A 205 6.45 2.29 3.34
CA ARG A 205 7.35 2.14 2.19
C ARG A 205 6.62 1.97 0.87
N LEU A 206 5.47 1.27 0.89
CA LEU A 206 4.67 1.06 -0.31
C LEU A 206 3.75 2.27 -0.56
N VAL A 207 4.00 2.97 -1.65
CA VAL A 207 3.15 4.07 -2.12
C VAL A 207 2.56 3.68 -3.48
N VAL A 208 1.24 3.66 -3.57
CA VAL A 208 0.51 3.42 -4.82
C VAL A 208 -0.08 4.75 -5.27
N LEU A 209 0.30 5.21 -6.46
CA LEU A 209 -0.16 6.47 -7.03
C LEU A 209 -1.06 6.19 -8.24
N GLY A 210 -2.29 6.64 -8.17
CA GLY A 210 -3.24 6.66 -9.29
C GLY A 210 -3.34 8.05 -9.93
N LEU A 211 -4.09 8.15 -11.01
CA LEU A 211 -4.46 9.46 -11.58
C LEU A 211 -5.24 10.27 -10.54
N GLY A 212 -4.76 11.46 -10.21
CA GLY A 212 -5.39 12.32 -9.20
C GLY A 212 -5.08 11.94 -7.73
N SER A 213 -4.08 11.05 -7.49
CA SER A 213 -3.66 10.76 -6.13
C SER A 213 -3.17 12.01 -5.42
N VAL A 214 -3.66 12.21 -4.21
CA VAL A 214 -3.18 13.26 -3.29
C VAL A 214 -1.83 12.85 -2.73
N MET A 215 -0.85 13.74 -2.75
CA MET A 215 0.50 13.50 -2.25
C MET A 215 0.88 14.46 -1.09
N PRO A 216 0.20 14.40 0.05
CA PRO A 216 0.45 15.34 1.16
C PRO A 216 1.90 15.31 1.65
N ARG A 217 2.51 14.11 1.67
CA ARG A 217 3.91 13.93 2.08
C ARG A 217 4.89 14.61 1.13
N LEU A 218 4.64 14.58 -0.18
CA LEU A 218 5.47 15.27 -1.17
C LEU A 218 5.38 16.78 -0.99
N ILE A 219 4.18 17.32 -0.87
CA ILE A 219 3.99 18.77 -0.66
C ILE A 219 4.69 19.23 0.61
N THR A 220 4.55 18.46 1.70
CA THR A 220 5.22 18.76 2.96
C THR A 220 6.75 18.67 2.85
N LEU A 221 7.27 17.68 2.12
CA LEU A 221 8.71 17.54 1.88
C LEU A 221 9.24 18.76 1.13
N LEU A 222 8.60 19.12 0.00
CA LEU A 222 9.00 20.27 -0.82
C LEU A 222 8.87 21.60 -0.10
N TYR A 223 7.99 21.69 0.89
CA TYR A 223 7.87 22.87 1.75
C TYR A 223 9.03 22.99 2.74
N LYS A 224 9.51 21.86 3.28
CA LYS A 224 10.56 21.82 4.31
C LYS A 224 11.97 21.80 3.75
N ASP A 225 12.15 21.24 2.56
CA ASP A 225 13.45 20.96 1.98
C ASP A 225 13.61 21.69 0.65
N GLN A 226 14.42 22.75 0.69
CA GLN A 226 14.70 23.59 -0.48
C GLN A 226 15.57 22.84 -1.52
N ASP A 227 16.45 21.94 -1.09
CA ASP A 227 17.31 21.18 -1.99
C ASP A 227 16.48 20.20 -2.82
N GLU A 228 15.47 19.55 -2.20
CA GLU A 228 14.52 18.70 -2.90
C GLU A 228 13.65 19.49 -3.88
N LEU A 229 13.18 20.68 -3.49
CA LEU A 229 12.41 21.57 -4.38
C LEU A 229 13.26 22.00 -5.58
N ASP A 230 14.51 22.36 -5.37
CA ASP A 230 15.44 22.76 -6.44
C ASP A 230 15.77 21.57 -7.36
N PHE A 231 15.94 20.37 -6.80
CA PHE A 231 16.13 19.15 -7.58
C PHE A 231 14.93 18.89 -8.51
N ILE A 232 13.72 18.92 -7.97
CA ILE A 232 12.49 18.73 -8.77
C ILE A 232 12.37 19.79 -9.87
N ASN A 233 12.63 21.05 -9.57
CA ASN A 233 12.61 22.12 -10.56
C ASN A 233 13.62 21.88 -11.70
N LYS A 234 14.83 21.42 -11.39
CA LYS A 234 15.81 21.00 -12.42
C LYS A 234 15.32 19.84 -13.28
N VAL A 235 14.58 18.91 -12.70
CA VAL A 235 13.95 17.79 -13.44
C VAL A 235 12.90 18.33 -14.42
N PHE A 236 11.97 19.17 -13.96
CA PHE A 236 10.91 19.75 -14.81
C PHE A 236 11.49 20.52 -15.99
N GLN A 237 12.52 21.34 -15.77
CA GLN A 237 13.20 22.08 -16.85
C GLN A 237 13.83 21.17 -17.93
N LYS A 238 14.18 19.91 -17.57
CA LYS A 238 14.78 18.96 -18.52
C LYS A 238 13.78 18.12 -19.30
N ILE A 239 12.57 17.86 -18.74
CA ILE A 239 11.59 16.95 -19.38
C ILE A 239 10.67 17.63 -20.38
N THR A 240 10.69 18.93 -20.51
CA THR A 240 9.97 19.70 -21.55
C THR A 240 8.46 19.36 -21.66
N ILE A 241 7.77 19.24 -20.52
CA ILE A 241 6.34 18.89 -20.48
C ILE A 241 5.41 20.11 -20.41
N GLY A 242 5.93 21.33 -20.67
CA GLY A 242 5.14 22.57 -20.58
C GLY A 242 4.96 23.08 -19.15
N VAL A 243 5.74 22.58 -18.19
CA VAL A 243 5.84 23.06 -16.82
C VAL A 243 7.29 23.43 -16.55
N ASP A 244 7.55 24.67 -16.17
CA ASP A 244 8.91 25.18 -15.94
C ASP A 244 9.40 24.84 -14.52
N GLY A 245 8.49 24.52 -13.63
CA GLY A 245 8.82 24.13 -12.26
C GLY A 245 7.60 24.13 -11.34
N VAL A 246 7.90 23.94 -10.05
CA VAL A 246 6.89 23.95 -8.99
C VAL A 246 7.34 24.84 -7.85
N SER A 247 6.38 25.29 -7.05
CA SER A 247 6.61 25.98 -5.79
C SER A 247 5.57 25.54 -4.77
N VAL A 248 5.86 25.69 -3.49
CA VAL A 248 4.87 25.45 -2.44
C VAL A 248 4.55 26.79 -1.78
N ARG A 249 3.25 27.12 -1.74
CA ARG A 249 2.73 28.28 -1.01
C ARG A 249 2.14 27.80 0.29
N ASP A 250 2.28 28.61 1.33
CA ASP A 250 1.55 28.39 2.57
C ASP A 250 0.54 29.51 2.82
N SER A 251 -0.56 29.15 3.44
CA SER A 251 -1.61 30.08 3.87
C SER A 251 -2.20 29.68 5.22
N ASN A 252 -2.70 30.67 5.94
CA ASN A 252 -3.51 30.40 7.11
C ASN A 252 -4.82 29.71 6.69
N PRO A 253 -5.31 28.68 7.41
CA PRO A 253 -6.49 27.91 7.02
C PRO A 253 -7.74 28.77 6.83
N GLN A 254 -8.04 29.70 7.73
CA GLN A 254 -9.21 30.59 7.61
C GLN A 254 -9.10 31.53 6.41
N LYS A 255 -7.91 32.11 6.18
CA LYS A 255 -7.67 32.98 5.02
C LYS A 255 -7.86 32.18 3.73
N TRP A 256 -7.31 30.98 3.64
CA TRP A 256 -7.45 30.08 2.50
C TRP A 256 -8.93 29.77 2.20
N LEU A 257 -9.70 29.45 3.27
CA LEU A 257 -11.13 29.14 3.15
C LEU A 257 -11.92 30.34 2.61
N LEU A 258 -11.68 31.54 3.15
CA LEU A 258 -12.36 32.76 2.71
C LEU A 258 -12.03 33.13 1.25
N GLU A 259 -10.78 32.99 0.83
CA GLU A 259 -10.36 33.28 -0.54
C GLU A 259 -11.01 32.32 -1.57
N ARG A 260 -11.42 31.13 -1.13
CA ARG A 260 -12.01 30.09 -2.00
C ARG A 260 -13.48 29.80 -1.72
N ALA A 261 -14.11 30.58 -0.85
CA ALA A 261 -15.49 30.36 -0.44
C ALA A 261 -16.49 30.32 -1.62
N GLU A 262 -16.31 31.16 -2.62
CA GLU A 262 -17.14 31.22 -3.81
C GLU A 262 -16.90 29.99 -4.72
N GLU A 263 -15.64 29.62 -4.93
CA GLU A 263 -15.24 28.46 -5.74
C GLU A 263 -15.79 27.16 -5.14
N LEU A 264 -15.72 27.04 -3.80
CA LEU A 264 -16.17 25.88 -3.05
C LEU A 264 -17.67 25.86 -2.77
N LYS A 265 -18.39 26.95 -3.12
CA LYS A 265 -19.83 27.13 -2.83
C LYS A 265 -20.16 26.95 -1.35
N LEU A 266 -19.31 27.51 -0.48
CA LEU A 266 -19.45 27.39 0.97
C LEU A 266 -20.55 28.34 1.50
N ASP A 267 -21.40 27.82 2.39
CA ASP A 267 -22.31 28.64 3.19
C ASP A 267 -21.59 29.38 4.31
N ASP A 268 -22.32 30.18 5.06
CA ASP A 268 -21.73 31.01 6.11
C ASP A 268 -21.26 30.21 7.32
N GLU A 269 -21.86 29.04 7.59
CA GLU A 269 -21.41 28.11 8.62
C GLU A 269 -20.07 27.46 8.23
N ALA A 270 -19.95 27.02 6.98
CA ALA A 270 -18.72 26.44 6.46
C ALA A 270 -17.57 27.47 6.39
N LYS A 271 -17.85 28.75 6.14
CA LYS A 271 -16.85 29.83 6.17
C LYS A 271 -16.28 30.09 7.58
N ALA A 272 -17.05 29.76 8.62
CA ALA A 272 -16.66 29.87 10.02
C ALA A 272 -16.01 28.58 10.58
N ALA A 273 -15.87 27.55 9.76
CA ALA A 273 -15.36 26.24 10.16
C ALA A 273 -13.89 26.29 10.63
N GLU A 274 -13.59 25.50 11.64
CA GLU A 274 -12.23 25.34 12.17
C GLU A 274 -11.66 23.94 11.86
N GLY A 275 -10.35 23.88 11.66
CA GLY A 275 -9.46 22.71 11.57
C GLY A 275 -9.98 21.42 10.93
N VAL A 276 -10.84 20.67 11.59
CA VAL A 276 -11.31 19.34 11.12
C VAL A 276 -12.18 19.43 9.87
N GLU A 277 -12.99 20.47 9.75
CA GLU A 277 -13.87 20.66 8.59
C GLU A 277 -13.10 21.13 7.36
N ILE A 278 -12.06 21.95 7.53
CA ILE A 278 -11.16 22.35 6.43
C ILE A 278 -10.47 21.14 5.81
N ASN A 279 -10.05 20.17 6.63
CA ASN A 279 -9.45 18.93 6.13
C ASN A 279 -10.35 18.18 5.15
N SER A 280 -11.67 18.20 5.34
CA SER A 280 -12.60 17.53 4.43
C SER A 280 -12.65 18.20 3.05
N TYR A 281 -12.48 19.52 2.97
CA TYR A 281 -12.47 20.25 1.70
C TYR A 281 -11.18 20.05 0.91
N ILE A 282 -10.03 19.86 1.57
CA ILE A 282 -8.75 19.65 0.91
C ILE A 282 -8.45 18.17 0.63
N ALA A 283 -9.11 17.23 1.32
CA ALA A 283 -8.80 15.79 1.25
C ALA A 283 -8.93 15.19 -0.15
N SER A 284 -9.76 15.76 -1.01
CA SER A 284 -9.96 15.31 -2.40
C SER A 284 -9.11 16.07 -3.44
N ARG A 285 -8.31 17.05 -3.02
CA ARG A 285 -7.51 17.91 -3.90
C ARG A 285 -6.05 17.49 -3.87
N PRO A 286 -5.46 17.05 -5.00
CA PRO A 286 -4.10 16.51 -5.05
C PRO A 286 -3.01 17.56 -4.81
N ASP A 287 -3.32 18.83 -5.00
CA ASP A 287 -2.43 19.98 -4.93
C ASP A 287 -2.37 20.65 -3.56
N TYR A 288 -3.17 20.18 -2.58
CA TYR A 288 -3.24 20.76 -1.24
C TYR A 288 -2.93 19.74 -0.15
N THR A 289 -2.40 20.21 0.98
CA THR A 289 -2.30 19.45 2.21
C THR A 289 -2.42 20.34 3.44
N TYR A 290 -3.05 19.79 4.49
CA TYR A 290 -3.09 20.43 5.80
C TYR A 290 -1.80 20.09 6.56
N TYR A 291 -1.18 21.10 7.13
CA TYR A 291 0.10 20.98 7.81
C TYR A 291 0.06 21.65 9.18
N LYS A 292 0.58 20.97 10.20
CA LYS A 292 0.67 21.50 11.57
C LYS A 292 2.07 21.30 12.11
N GLU A 293 2.68 22.40 12.59
CA GLU A 293 3.99 22.40 13.22
C GLU A 293 4.02 23.45 14.32
N ASP A 294 4.55 23.09 15.49
CA ASP A 294 4.68 23.98 16.66
C ASP A 294 3.39 24.74 17.04
N GLY A 295 2.25 24.05 16.94
CA GLY A 295 0.93 24.63 17.24
C GLY A 295 0.38 25.57 16.17
N LYS A 296 1.11 25.83 15.09
CA LYS A 296 0.65 26.62 13.94
C LYS A 296 0.09 25.71 12.87
N GLU A 297 -1.06 26.09 12.34
CA GLU A 297 -1.75 25.38 11.29
C GLU A 297 -1.62 26.13 9.97
N LYS A 298 -1.34 25.40 8.90
CA LYS A 298 -1.17 25.93 7.55
C LYS A 298 -1.83 25.02 6.52
N ILE A 299 -2.27 25.59 5.43
CA ILE A 299 -2.57 24.86 4.21
C ILE A 299 -1.41 25.09 3.25
N LEU A 300 -0.82 24.01 2.78
CA LEU A 300 0.22 24.04 1.77
C LEU A 300 -0.39 23.73 0.41
N GLU A 301 -0.07 24.54 -0.59
CA GLU A 301 -0.52 24.44 -1.96
C GLU A 301 0.66 24.20 -2.89
N LEU A 302 0.62 23.13 -3.70
CA LEU A 302 1.58 22.90 -4.77
C LEU A 302 1.17 23.71 -6.01
N VAL A 303 2.04 24.61 -6.43
CA VAL A 303 1.78 25.49 -7.57
C VAL A 303 2.75 25.18 -8.70
N PHE A 304 2.21 24.88 -9.88
CA PHE A 304 2.96 24.67 -11.11
C PHE A 304 3.24 26.04 -11.79
N LYS A 305 4.46 26.21 -12.32
CA LYS A 305 4.92 27.42 -13.00
C LYS A 305 5.03 27.21 -14.48
#